data_cbbe5f01a60363686e4f993aecdc3d9b
#
_entry.id   cbbe5f01a60363686e4f993aecdc3d9b
#
_cell.length_a   1.000
_cell.length_b   1.000
_cell.length_c   1.000
_cell.angle_alpha   90.00
_cell.angle_beta   90.00
_cell.angle_gamma   90.00
#
_symmetry.space_group_name_H-M   'P 1'
#
loop_
_entity.id
_entity.type
_entity.pdbx_description
1 polymer ?
#
loop_
_entity_poly.entity_id
_entity_poly.type
_entity_poly.pdbx_seq_one_letter_code
_entity_poly.pdbx_strand_id
1 'polypeptide(L)'
;MKAKLSRNILLIHLIPLLSLGDPISDHSTLQPQEHQPFDSKPYQTTFITDTQLAQERTSRLKSRNRRSNKQRGSGTPDGKRKPSMSDTIKANIYADNTFILYINEKLVAVDSIEFIPHNVISVDILPEYPMTIAVIAKDNTDHETGMEYTNNIGDGGFILKIGGSILSSRKWKAKCFFHGPVNGSTINPQVVHTPIPPDWHSEDFDDSQWDQAKEYNEEEIGPKAPYFEHDFKGAKWIWSHSLKLDNTVIFRYTIDGPKADFYTGR
;
A
#
# COMPACT_ATOMS: atom_id res chain seq x y z
N MET A 1 18.27 35.12 -62.32
CA MET A 1 19.57 35.21 -61.59
C MET A 1 19.90 33.84 -61.04
N LYS A 2 21.14 33.40 -61.21
CA LYS A 2 21.61 32.03 -61.22
C LYS A 2 21.63 31.35 -59.83
N ALA A 3 21.04 30.13 -59.75
CA ALA A 3 21.21 29.21 -58.65
C ALA A 3 22.60 28.59 -58.63
N LYS A 4 23.26 28.49 -57.49
CA LYS A 4 24.48 27.70 -57.30
C LYS A 4 24.13 26.47 -56.46
N LEU A 5 24.22 25.31 -57.14
CA LEU A 5 24.30 24.00 -56.51
C LEU A 5 25.70 23.81 -55.93
N SER A 6 25.77 23.40 -54.64
CA SER A 6 27.00 22.90 -54.05
C SER A 6 26.84 21.37 -53.83
N ARG A 7 27.68 20.61 -54.48
CA ARG A 7 27.84 19.17 -54.32
C ARG A 7 28.81 18.92 -53.18
N ASN A 8 28.41 18.17 -52.17
CA ASN A 8 29.34 17.60 -51.20
C ASN A 8 29.49 16.10 -51.48
N ILE A 9 30.74 15.73 -51.66
CA ILE A 9 31.25 14.42 -52.06
C ILE A 9 31.32 13.54 -50.78
N LEU A 10 30.73 12.36 -50.88
CA LEU A 10 30.79 11.30 -49.87
C LEU A 10 32.13 10.55 -50.05
N LEU A 11 33.01 10.61 -49.07
CA LEU A 11 34.27 9.86 -49.07
C LEU A 11 34.07 8.56 -48.29
N ILE A 12 34.03 7.46 -49.01
CA ILE A 12 34.00 6.10 -48.46
C ILE A 12 35.44 5.66 -48.19
N HIS A 13 35.79 5.44 -46.92
CA HIS A 13 37.06 4.80 -46.56
C HIS A 13 36.86 3.31 -46.45
N LEU A 14 37.50 2.57 -47.39
CA LEU A 14 37.73 1.13 -47.29
C LEU A 14 38.80 0.86 -46.24
N ILE A 15 38.53 -0.02 -45.30
CA ILE A 15 39.53 -0.62 -44.38
C ILE A 15 39.78 -2.07 -44.86
N PRO A 16 41.04 -2.49 -44.99
CA PRO A 16 41.38 -3.80 -45.58
C PRO A 16 41.22 -4.94 -44.58
N LEU A 17 40.80 -6.07 -45.10
CA LEU A 17 40.80 -7.40 -44.49
C LEU A 17 42.23 -7.84 -44.20
N LEU A 18 42.54 -8.27 -42.98
CA LEU A 18 43.75 -9.04 -42.67
C LEU A 18 43.40 -10.29 -41.84
N SER A 19 43.56 -11.39 -42.51
CA SER A 19 44.08 -12.73 -42.21
C SER A 19 43.74 -13.43 -40.89
N LEU A 20 43.21 -14.58 -41.11
CA LEU A 20 43.17 -15.84 -40.39
C LEU A 20 44.32 -16.09 -39.39
N GLY A 21 44.02 -16.35 -38.15
CA GLY A 21 44.82 -17.00 -37.14
C GLY A 21 44.01 -18.10 -36.46
N ASP A 22 44.61 -19.24 -36.28
CA ASP A 22 44.06 -20.55 -35.95
C ASP A 22 43.32 -20.65 -34.58
N PRO A 23 42.54 -21.73 -34.39
CA PRO A 23 41.68 -21.90 -33.21
C PRO A 23 42.45 -22.41 -32.01
N ILE A 24 42.36 -21.66 -30.89
CA ILE A 24 42.71 -22.19 -29.58
C ILE A 24 41.42 -22.74 -28.97
N SER A 25 41.40 -24.06 -28.89
CA SER A 25 40.46 -24.82 -28.08
C SER A 25 40.68 -24.54 -26.59
N ASP A 26 39.69 -23.94 -25.95
CA ASP A 26 39.57 -24.09 -24.51
C ASP A 26 38.10 -24.33 -24.17
N HIS A 27 37.78 -25.61 -23.98
CA HIS A 27 36.53 -26.07 -23.44
C HIS A 27 36.61 -25.87 -21.91
N SER A 28 36.29 -24.66 -21.41
CA SER A 28 35.87 -24.52 -20.03
C SER A 28 34.38 -24.84 -19.96
N THR A 29 34.10 -26.07 -19.61
CA THR A 29 32.80 -26.59 -19.19
C THR A 29 32.28 -25.72 -18.05
N LEU A 30 31.30 -24.86 -18.35
CA LEU A 30 30.46 -24.28 -17.33
C LEU A 30 29.66 -25.42 -16.70
N GLN A 31 30.07 -25.84 -15.52
CA GLN A 31 29.30 -26.72 -14.66
C GLN A 31 28.00 -25.97 -14.29
N PRO A 32 26.84 -26.63 -14.36
CA PRO A 32 25.63 -26.06 -13.81
C PRO A 32 25.83 -25.83 -12.32
N GLN A 33 25.63 -24.61 -11.83
CA GLN A 33 25.53 -24.37 -10.40
C GLN A 33 24.34 -25.18 -9.88
N GLU A 34 24.63 -26.20 -9.08
CA GLU A 34 23.65 -26.89 -8.28
C GLU A 34 22.94 -25.86 -7.40
N HIS A 35 21.69 -25.62 -7.71
CA HIS A 35 20.79 -24.92 -6.79
C HIS A 35 20.78 -25.71 -5.48
N GLN A 36 21.35 -25.12 -4.44
CA GLN A 36 21.17 -25.59 -3.07
C GLN A 36 19.66 -25.69 -2.81
N PRO A 37 19.14 -26.83 -2.39
CA PRO A 37 17.72 -26.94 -2.09
C PRO A 37 17.43 -25.99 -0.93
N PHE A 38 16.40 -25.15 -1.13
CA PHE A 38 15.81 -24.32 -0.11
C PHE A 38 15.46 -25.25 1.06
N ASP A 39 16.08 -25.03 2.22
CA ASP A 39 15.82 -25.78 3.45
C ASP A 39 14.41 -25.43 3.94
N SER A 40 13.41 -25.98 3.29
CA SER A 40 12.02 -25.93 3.72
C SER A 40 11.88 -26.82 4.95
N LYS A 41 12.17 -26.26 6.12
CA LYS A 41 11.67 -26.88 7.35
C LYS A 41 10.16 -27.00 7.19
N PRO A 42 9.59 -28.20 7.23
CA PRO A 42 8.16 -28.37 7.10
C PRO A 42 7.52 -27.61 8.27
N TYR A 43 6.68 -26.61 7.94
CA TYR A 43 5.72 -26.10 8.89
C TYR A 43 4.92 -27.31 9.37
N GLN A 44 5.13 -27.71 10.61
CA GLN A 44 4.27 -28.71 11.24
C GLN A 44 2.91 -28.06 11.43
N THR A 45 2.10 -28.14 10.40
CA THR A 45 0.67 -27.84 10.52
C THR A 45 0.09 -28.95 11.38
N THR A 46 -0.09 -28.67 12.65
CA THR A 46 -0.80 -29.58 13.55
C THR A 46 -2.26 -29.57 13.10
N PHE A 47 -2.64 -30.55 12.28
CA PHE A 47 -4.02 -30.74 11.92
C PHE A 47 -4.78 -31.13 13.19
N ILE A 48 -5.56 -30.21 13.72
CA ILE A 48 -6.52 -30.50 14.79
C ILE A 48 -7.59 -31.41 14.16
N THR A 49 -7.71 -32.61 14.64
CA THR A 49 -8.70 -33.54 14.13
C THR A 49 -10.11 -33.03 14.44
N ASP A 50 -11.08 -33.39 13.58
CA ASP A 50 -12.51 -33.02 13.78
C ASP A 50 -13.02 -33.41 15.16
N THR A 51 -12.48 -34.48 15.73
CA THR A 51 -12.81 -34.94 17.10
C THR A 51 -12.32 -33.96 18.16
N GLN A 52 -11.12 -33.37 17.99
CA GLN A 52 -10.59 -32.35 18.92
C GLN A 52 -11.36 -31.04 18.82
N LEU A 53 -11.74 -30.61 17.59
CA LEU A 53 -12.61 -29.48 17.37
C LEU A 53 -13.99 -29.65 17.98
N ALA A 54 -14.56 -30.85 17.89
CA ALA A 54 -15.87 -31.20 18.50
C ALA A 54 -15.79 -31.15 20.04
N GLN A 55 -14.70 -31.65 20.63
CA GLN A 55 -14.49 -31.63 22.08
C GLN A 55 -14.29 -30.20 22.58
N GLU A 56 -13.56 -29.39 21.86
CA GLU A 56 -13.35 -27.96 22.22
C GLU A 56 -14.64 -27.15 22.12
N ARG A 57 -15.47 -27.40 21.08
CA ARG A 57 -16.81 -26.78 20.97
C ARG A 57 -17.73 -27.21 22.11
N THR A 58 -17.70 -28.49 22.49
CA THR A 58 -18.54 -28.99 23.58
C THR A 58 -18.11 -28.45 24.93
N SER A 59 -16.83 -28.29 25.20
CA SER A 59 -16.31 -27.70 26.43
C SER A 59 -16.65 -26.21 26.52
N ARG A 60 -16.55 -25.46 25.41
CA ARG A 60 -16.95 -24.05 25.33
C ARG A 60 -18.47 -23.86 25.54
N LEU A 61 -19.29 -24.74 25.00
CA LEU A 61 -20.74 -24.72 25.23
C LEU A 61 -21.10 -24.99 26.68
N LYS A 62 -20.43 -25.98 27.32
CA LYS A 62 -20.65 -26.27 28.76
C LYS A 62 -20.19 -25.12 29.67
N SER A 63 -19.11 -24.46 29.35
CA SER A 63 -18.65 -23.28 30.10
C SER A 63 -19.59 -22.08 29.93
N ARG A 64 -20.16 -21.91 28.75
CA ARG A 64 -21.13 -20.85 28.44
C ARG A 64 -22.47 -21.06 29.18
N ASN A 65 -22.96 -22.30 29.23
CA ASN A 65 -24.19 -22.63 29.98
C ASN A 65 -24.03 -22.53 31.50
N ARG A 66 -22.84 -22.77 32.08
CA ARG A 66 -22.58 -22.53 33.48
C ARG A 66 -22.55 -21.04 33.86
N ARG A 67 -22.17 -20.17 32.94
CA ARG A 67 -22.16 -18.71 33.13
C ARG A 67 -23.56 -18.09 32.96
N SER A 68 -24.42 -18.65 32.13
CA SER A 68 -25.75 -18.10 31.87
C SER A 68 -26.73 -18.26 33.05
N ASN A 69 -26.46 -19.22 33.96
CA ASN A 69 -27.36 -19.50 35.09
C ASN A 69 -27.01 -18.74 36.39
N LYS A 70 -25.95 -17.88 36.39
CA LYS A 70 -25.53 -17.15 37.57
C LYS A 70 -25.69 -15.62 37.47
N GLN A 71 -26.28 -15.09 36.39
CA GLN A 71 -26.47 -13.64 36.26
C GLN A 71 -27.78 -13.26 35.56
N ARG A 72 -28.90 -13.56 36.20
CA ARG A 72 -30.09 -12.71 36.14
C ARG A 72 -30.01 -11.72 37.29
N GLY A 73 -29.22 -10.68 37.11
CA GLY A 73 -29.05 -9.62 38.07
C GLY A 73 -28.47 -8.41 37.38
N SER A 74 -29.37 -7.50 36.96
CA SER A 74 -29.22 -6.06 36.82
C SER A 74 -27.97 -5.48 36.16
N GLY A 75 -28.21 -4.61 35.21
CA GLY A 75 -27.47 -3.40 34.91
C GLY A 75 -25.96 -3.52 34.73
N THR A 76 -25.48 -3.23 33.55
CA THR A 76 -24.07 -2.83 33.36
C THR A 76 -23.72 -1.75 34.37
N PRO A 77 -22.62 -1.86 35.12
CA PRO A 77 -22.27 -0.90 36.18
C PRO A 77 -22.16 0.57 35.74
N ASP A 78 -21.98 0.81 34.43
CA ASP A 78 -21.75 2.15 33.87
C ASP A 78 -22.83 2.66 32.94
N GLY A 79 -23.95 1.96 32.74
CA GLY A 79 -25.04 2.43 31.86
C GLY A 79 -24.64 2.55 30.37
N LYS A 80 -23.41 2.18 29.98
CA LYS A 80 -22.94 2.29 28.61
C LYS A 80 -23.48 1.13 27.76
N ARG A 81 -24.19 1.48 26.68
CA ARG A 81 -24.65 0.52 25.68
C ARG A 81 -23.44 -0.11 24.98
N LYS A 82 -23.44 -1.44 24.80
CA LYS A 82 -22.43 -2.09 23.97
C LYS A 82 -22.59 -1.63 22.50
N PRO A 83 -21.48 -1.29 21.83
CA PRO A 83 -21.53 -0.97 20.41
C PRO A 83 -22.13 -2.10 19.58
N SER A 84 -22.79 -1.77 18.51
CA SER A 84 -23.38 -2.67 17.53
C SER A 84 -22.97 -2.26 16.12
N MET A 85 -23.33 -3.05 15.12
CA MET A 85 -23.07 -2.72 13.70
C MET A 85 -23.74 -1.42 13.26
N SER A 86 -24.84 -1.01 13.89
CA SER A 86 -25.48 0.27 13.59
C SER A 86 -24.65 1.49 14.05
N ASP A 87 -23.64 1.30 14.86
CA ASP A 87 -22.76 2.36 15.34
C ASP A 87 -21.49 2.49 14.48
N THR A 88 -21.34 1.63 13.48
CA THR A 88 -20.20 1.66 12.56
C THR A 88 -20.43 2.58 11.37
N ILE A 89 -19.35 3.06 10.78
CA ILE A 89 -19.32 3.80 9.54
C ILE A 89 -18.47 3.04 8.51
N LYS A 90 -18.90 3.06 7.25
CA LYS A 90 -18.19 2.38 6.19
C LYS A 90 -16.98 3.17 5.73
N ALA A 91 -15.86 2.47 5.58
CA ALA A 91 -14.66 2.99 4.93
C ALA A 91 -14.46 2.26 3.60
N ASN A 92 -14.20 3.01 2.53
CA ASN A 92 -13.73 2.51 1.25
C ASN A 92 -12.31 3.01 1.02
N ILE A 93 -11.41 2.10 0.69
CA ILE A 93 -9.98 2.37 0.53
C ILE A 93 -9.51 1.71 -0.77
N TYR A 94 -8.72 2.46 -1.53
CA TYR A 94 -8.05 1.95 -2.71
C TYR A 94 -6.64 2.53 -2.79
N ALA A 95 -5.67 1.71 -3.16
CA ALA A 95 -4.31 2.13 -3.48
C ALA A 95 -3.87 1.49 -4.79
N ASP A 96 -3.00 2.15 -5.48
CA ASP A 96 -2.22 1.60 -6.57
C ASP A 96 -0.77 1.45 -6.07
N ASN A 97 -0.34 0.27 -5.59
CA ASN A 97 -1.01 -1.05 -5.62
C ASN A 97 -1.53 -1.51 -4.25
N THR A 98 -0.75 -1.37 -3.17
CA THR A 98 -1.03 -1.97 -1.86
C THR A 98 -1.08 -0.95 -0.75
N PHE A 99 -1.76 -1.29 0.35
CA PHE A 99 -1.76 -0.45 1.55
C PHE A 99 -1.91 -1.23 2.85
N ILE A 100 -1.51 -0.60 3.95
CA ILE A 100 -1.83 -1.01 5.32
C ILE A 100 -2.43 0.21 6.02
N LEU A 101 -3.62 0.05 6.59
CA LEU A 101 -4.36 1.09 7.28
C LEU A 101 -4.40 0.83 8.79
N TYR A 102 -4.00 1.83 9.56
CA TYR A 102 -4.19 1.90 11.00
C TYR A 102 -5.16 3.05 11.35
N ILE A 103 -5.97 2.83 12.36
CA ILE A 103 -6.79 3.87 12.99
C ILE A 103 -6.59 3.76 14.50
N ASN A 104 -6.17 4.85 15.13
CA ASN A 104 -5.83 4.90 16.55
C ASN A 104 -4.93 3.71 16.93
N GLU A 105 -3.82 3.56 16.21
CA GLU A 105 -2.80 2.50 16.37
C GLU A 105 -3.28 1.07 16.07
N LYS A 106 -4.58 0.86 15.85
CA LYS A 106 -5.15 -0.46 15.58
C LYS A 106 -5.09 -0.76 14.09
N LEU A 107 -4.57 -1.92 13.71
CA LEU A 107 -4.61 -2.41 12.34
C LEU A 107 -6.08 -2.65 11.93
N VAL A 108 -6.53 -1.97 10.89
CA VAL A 108 -7.93 -1.98 10.42
C VAL A 108 -8.10 -2.73 9.12
N ALA A 109 -7.22 -2.48 8.15
CA ALA A 109 -7.30 -3.10 6.83
C ALA A 109 -5.93 -3.25 6.21
N VAL A 110 -5.78 -4.28 5.38
CA VAL A 110 -4.60 -4.54 4.56
C VAL A 110 -5.06 -4.96 3.19
N ASP A 111 -4.57 -4.28 2.15
CA ASP A 111 -4.54 -4.82 0.80
C ASP A 111 -3.12 -5.29 0.51
N SER A 112 -2.96 -6.61 0.41
CA SER A 112 -1.67 -7.25 0.16
C SER A 112 -1.54 -7.76 -1.27
N ILE A 113 -2.49 -7.45 -2.16
CA ILE A 113 -2.46 -7.88 -3.55
C ILE A 113 -1.65 -6.87 -4.35
N GLU A 114 -0.45 -7.27 -4.73
CA GLU A 114 0.52 -6.42 -5.41
C GLU A 114 0.23 -6.27 -6.90
N PHE A 115 -0.60 -7.15 -7.48
CA PHE A 115 -0.88 -7.21 -8.90
C PHE A 115 -2.35 -6.98 -9.23
N ILE A 116 -2.64 -6.88 -10.51
CA ILE A 116 -3.99 -6.90 -11.06
C ILE A 116 -4.68 -8.25 -10.68
N PRO A 117 -5.95 -8.22 -10.23
CA PRO A 117 -6.81 -7.04 -10.15
C PRO A 117 -6.53 -6.19 -8.91
N HIS A 118 -6.53 -4.86 -9.12
CA HIS A 118 -6.54 -3.92 -7.99
C HIS A 118 -7.85 -4.06 -7.21
N ASN A 119 -7.80 -3.88 -5.91
CA ASN A 119 -8.95 -4.07 -5.04
C ASN A 119 -9.38 -2.78 -4.37
N VAL A 120 -10.69 -2.65 -4.15
CA VAL A 120 -11.21 -1.76 -3.12
C VAL A 120 -11.50 -2.57 -1.88
N ILE A 121 -10.91 -2.16 -0.77
CA ILE A 121 -11.22 -2.72 0.54
C ILE A 121 -12.31 -1.88 1.19
N SER A 122 -13.43 -2.53 1.53
CA SER A 122 -14.52 -1.92 2.29
C SER A 122 -14.63 -2.54 3.66
N VAL A 123 -14.49 -1.72 4.71
CA VAL A 123 -14.58 -2.16 6.11
C VAL A 123 -15.58 -1.30 6.89
N ASP A 124 -16.17 -1.88 7.93
CA ASP A 124 -17.03 -1.16 8.87
C ASP A 124 -16.22 -0.80 10.11
N ILE A 125 -16.11 0.49 10.38
CA ILE A 125 -15.28 1.07 11.44
C ILE A 125 -16.18 1.59 12.56
N LEU A 126 -15.88 1.22 13.80
CA LEU A 126 -16.45 1.89 14.96
C LEU A 126 -15.63 3.15 15.24
N PRO A 127 -16.18 4.37 15.01
CA PRO A 127 -15.39 5.59 15.15
C PRO A 127 -15.10 5.90 16.63
N GLU A 128 -13.84 6.16 16.92
CA GLU A 128 -13.35 6.66 18.20
C GLU A 128 -12.59 7.97 17.94
N TYR A 129 -12.90 9.04 18.68
CA TYR A 129 -12.28 10.35 18.48
C TYR A 129 -11.51 10.82 19.72
N PRO A 130 -10.40 11.57 19.56
CA PRO A 130 -9.80 11.93 18.27
C PRO A 130 -9.46 10.69 17.44
N MET A 131 -9.54 10.81 16.12
CA MET A 131 -9.24 9.70 15.23
C MET A 131 -7.97 10.01 14.45
N THR A 132 -6.91 9.27 14.71
CA THR A 132 -5.67 9.30 13.94
C THR A 132 -5.69 8.19 12.91
N ILE A 133 -5.65 8.57 11.64
CA ILE A 133 -5.58 7.67 10.50
C ILE A 133 -4.14 7.67 10.01
N ALA A 134 -3.53 6.51 9.93
CA ALA A 134 -2.18 6.33 9.43
C ALA A 134 -2.17 5.21 8.37
N VAL A 135 -1.65 5.51 7.19
CA VAL A 135 -1.62 4.60 6.05
C VAL A 135 -0.23 4.53 5.47
N ILE A 136 0.28 3.33 5.23
CA ILE A 136 1.39 3.12 4.32
C ILE A 136 0.83 2.58 3.02
N ALA A 137 1.06 3.28 1.92
CA ALA A 137 0.69 2.86 0.58
C ALA A 137 1.96 2.63 -0.25
N LYS A 138 1.93 1.61 -1.09
CA LYS A 138 3.08 1.20 -1.89
C LYS A 138 2.67 0.93 -3.32
N ASP A 139 3.47 1.44 -4.22
CA ASP A 139 3.54 1.03 -5.60
C ASP A 139 4.35 -0.28 -5.72
N ASN A 140 3.96 -1.17 -6.65
CA ASN A 140 4.59 -2.48 -6.85
C ASN A 140 5.89 -2.37 -7.66
N THR A 141 6.87 -1.70 -7.10
CA THR A 141 8.16 -1.51 -7.74
C THR A 141 9.26 -2.38 -7.13
N ASP A 142 10.20 -2.78 -7.95
CA ASP A 142 11.40 -3.50 -7.53
C ASP A 142 12.24 -2.64 -6.57
N HIS A 143 12.64 -3.22 -5.45
CA HIS A 143 13.30 -2.52 -4.36
C HIS A 143 14.70 -1.97 -4.72
N GLU A 144 15.37 -2.56 -5.71
CA GLU A 144 16.74 -2.16 -6.11
C GLU A 144 16.70 -1.12 -7.22
N THR A 145 15.66 -1.14 -8.04
CA THR A 145 15.58 -0.31 -9.24
C THR A 145 14.49 0.76 -9.19
N GLY A 146 13.46 0.58 -8.36
CA GLY A 146 12.30 1.46 -8.33
C GLY A 146 11.44 1.37 -9.59
N MET A 147 11.55 0.27 -10.34
CA MET A 147 10.80 0.06 -11.58
C MET A 147 9.81 -1.10 -11.44
N GLU A 148 8.70 -0.99 -12.13
CA GLU A 148 7.75 -2.07 -12.31
C GLU A 148 8.11 -2.90 -13.55
N TYR A 149 7.79 -4.21 -13.53
CA TYR A 149 7.88 -5.11 -14.68
C TYR A 149 9.19 -5.02 -15.49
N THR A 150 10.28 -4.73 -14.84
CA THR A 150 11.62 -4.66 -15.46
C THR A 150 12.03 -3.28 -15.99
N ASN A 151 11.14 -2.50 -16.61
CA ASN A 151 11.51 -1.26 -17.28
C ASN A 151 10.48 -0.13 -17.25
N ASN A 152 9.37 -0.32 -16.55
CA ASN A 152 8.36 0.72 -16.38
C ASN A 152 8.64 1.52 -15.12
N ILE A 153 8.39 2.81 -15.19
CA ILE A 153 8.38 3.68 -14.02
C ILE A 153 6.99 3.59 -13.41
N GLY A 154 6.89 3.51 -12.08
CA GLY A 154 5.66 3.31 -11.35
C GLY A 154 4.60 4.41 -11.52
N ASP A 155 3.43 4.19 -10.94
CA ASP A 155 2.24 5.05 -11.07
C ASP A 155 1.35 5.09 -9.81
N GLY A 156 1.94 5.23 -8.65
CA GLY A 156 1.25 5.21 -7.36
C GLY A 156 0.00 6.08 -7.25
N GLY A 157 -0.83 5.78 -6.27
CA GLY A 157 -2.05 6.53 -5.97
C GLY A 157 -2.79 5.98 -4.77
N PHE A 158 -3.44 6.85 -4.00
CA PHE A 158 -4.21 6.46 -2.83
C PHE A 158 -5.48 7.31 -2.70
N ILE A 159 -6.60 6.66 -2.37
CA ILE A 159 -7.86 7.33 -2.06
C ILE A 159 -8.57 6.62 -0.91
N LEU A 160 -9.15 7.41 -0.01
CA LEU A 160 -9.90 6.90 1.13
C LEU A 160 -11.13 7.77 1.38
N LYS A 161 -12.24 7.10 1.71
CA LYS A 161 -13.46 7.72 2.22
C LYS A 161 -13.99 6.93 3.41
N ILE A 162 -14.16 7.59 4.55
CA ILE A 162 -14.82 7.02 5.74
C ILE A 162 -16.11 7.81 6.00
N GLY A 163 -17.24 7.13 5.90
CA GLY A 163 -18.55 7.77 6.02
C GLY A 163 -18.75 8.90 5.02
N GLY A 164 -19.41 9.98 5.46
CA GLY A 164 -19.68 11.14 4.61
C GLY A 164 -18.68 12.29 4.71
N SER A 165 -17.78 12.28 5.67
CA SER A 165 -17.01 13.46 6.07
C SER A 165 -15.49 13.29 6.16
N ILE A 166 -14.98 12.08 6.31
CA ILE A 166 -13.55 11.82 6.40
C ILE A 166 -13.05 11.40 5.03
N LEU A 167 -12.33 12.29 4.37
CA LEU A 167 -11.97 12.18 2.96
C LEU A 167 -10.47 12.41 2.79
N SER A 168 -9.83 11.59 1.97
CA SER A 168 -8.47 11.88 1.52
C SER A 168 -8.44 13.20 0.76
N SER A 169 -7.45 14.02 1.05
CA SER A 169 -7.28 15.35 0.46
C SER A 169 -5.88 15.89 0.78
N ARG A 170 -5.55 17.06 0.24
CA ARG A 170 -4.31 17.79 0.58
C ARG A 170 -4.15 18.16 2.06
N LYS A 171 -5.17 17.97 2.89
CA LYS A 171 -5.06 18.20 4.33
C LYS A 171 -4.27 17.12 5.07
N TRP A 172 -4.10 15.98 4.44
CA TRP A 172 -3.33 14.88 4.99
C TRP A 172 -1.84 15.18 4.92
N LYS A 173 -1.09 14.70 5.90
CA LYS A 173 0.36 14.66 5.84
C LYS A 173 0.81 13.49 4.98
N ALA A 174 1.91 13.69 4.23
CA ALA A 174 2.49 12.66 3.37
C ALA A 174 4.01 12.73 3.41
N LYS A 175 4.66 11.57 3.38
CA LYS A 175 6.11 11.44 3.27
C LYS A 175 6.50 10.22 2.48
N CYS A 176 7.39 10.41 1.50
CA CYS A 176 7.99 9.33 0.73
C CYS A 176 9.14 8.68 1.50
N PHE A 177 9.18 7.34 1.50
CA PHE A 177 10.23 6.53 2.14
C PHE A 177 11.00 5.66 1.16
N PHE A 178 10.47 5.46 -0.04
CA PHE A 178 11.17 4.81 -1.14
C PHE A 178 10.94 5.59 -2.41
N HIS A 179 12.01 6.19 -2.93
CA HIS A 179 12.01 7.03 -4.13
C HIS A 179 12.94 6.46 -5.19
N GLY A 180 12.47 6.32 -6.40
CA GLY A 180 13.26 5.86 -7.55
C GLY A 180 12.42 5.33 -8.71
N PRO A 181 13.03 5.15 -9.88
CA PRO A 181 14.44 5.47 -10.17
C PRO A 181 14.70 6.98 -10.14
N VAL A 182 15.77 7.39 -9.48
CA VAL A 182 16.13 8.80 -9.35
C VAL A 182 16.27 9.45 -10.73
N ASN A 183 15.67 10.62 -10.91
CA ASN A 183 15.61 11.34 -12.18
C ASN A 183 14.88 10.61 -13.31
N GLY A 184 14.10 9.56 -13.01
CA GLY A 184 13.37 8.79 -14.01
C GLY A 184 14.26 7.97 -14.96
N SER A 185 15.52 7.73 -14.59
CA SER A 185 16.45 6.96 -15.42
C SER A 185 16.16 5.46 -15.33
N THR A 186 15.81 4.84 -16.45
CA THR A 186 15.66 3.38 -16.57
C THR A 186 16.97 2.68 -16.95
N ILE A 187 18.00 3.45 -17.30
CA ILE A 187 19.34 2.96 -17.61
C ILE A 187 20.21 3.18 -16.36
N ASN A 188 20.65 2.11 -15.74
CA ASN A 188 21.37 2.16 -14.47
C ASN A 188 20.57 2.92 -13.38
N PRO A 189 19.36 2.43 -13.03
CA PRO A 189 18.48 3.08 -12.07
C PRO A 189 19.15 3.18 -10.70
N GLN A 190 18.89 4.26 -10.01
CA GLN A 190 19.32 4.48 -8.64
C GLN A 190 18.09 4.79 -7.78
N VAL A 191 18.09 4.33 -6.56
CA VAL A 191 16.98 4.49 -5.63
C VAL A 191 17.45 5.13 -4.33
N VAL A 192 16.51 5.72 -3.61
CA VAL A 192 16.73 6.27 -2.28
C VAL A 192 15.73 5.65 -1.32
N HIS A 193 16.24 4.99 -0.28
CA HIS A 193 15.46 4.46 0.83
C HIS A 193 15.66 5.33 2.07
N THR A 194 14.56 5.75 2.66
CA THR A 194 14.55 6.41 3.96
C THR A 194 14.02 5.39 4.99
N PRO A 195 14.69 5.19 6.13
CA PRO A 195 14.16 4.32 7.17
C PRO A 195 12.77 4.77 7.63
N ILE A 196 11.82 3.85 7.67
CA ILE A 196 10.49 4.11 8.19
C ILE A 196 10.57 4.06 9.72
N PRO A 197 10.15 5.11 10.45
CA PRO A 197 10.08 5.08 11.90
C PRO A 197 9.16 3.94 12.36
N PRO A 198 9.51 3.16 13.40
CA PRO A 198 8.70 2.02 13.83
C PRO A 198 7.34 2.43 14.40
N ASP A 199 7.23 3.65 14.88
CA ASP A 199 6.07 4.25 15.54
C ASP A 199 5.27 5.20 14.62
N TRP A 200 5.51 5.15 13.30
CA TRP A 200 4.86 6.05 12.33
C TRP A 200 3.33 6.06 12.39
N HIS A 201 2.70 5.03 12.96
CA HIS A 201 1.26 4.89 13.08
C HIS A 201 0.71 5.26 14.46
N SER A 202 1.58 5.66 15.40
CA SER A 202 1.18 6.05 16.75
C SER A 202 0.43 7.37 16.76
N GLU A 203 -0.49 7.52 17.74
CA GLU A 203 -1.31 8.72 17.86
C GLU A 203 -0.46 9.98 18.16
N ASP A 204 0.61 9.82 18.94
CA ASP A 204 1.52 10.87 19.36
C ASP A 204 2.76 11.05 18.45
N PHE A 205 2.82 10.35 17.31
CA PHE A 205 3.91 10.50 16.36
C PHE A 205 3.97 11.92 15.80
N ASP A 206 5.15 12.55 15.86
CA ASP A 206 5.38 13.90 15.32
C ASP A 206 5.57 13.88 13.79
N ASP A 207 4.50 14.21 13.08
CA ASP A 207 4.50 14.40 11.63
C ASP A 207 4.54 15.87 11.20
N SER A 208 4.86 16.79 12.12
CA SER A 208 4.84 18.24 11.87
C SER A 208 5.74 18.67 10.70
N GLN A 209 6.85 17.94 10.50
CA GLN A 209 7.83 18.20 9.44
C GLN A 209 7.48 17.50 8.12
N TRP A 210 6.38 16.74 8.05
CA TRP A 210 5.96 16.14 6.81
C TRP A 210 5.21 17.13 5.94
N ASP A 211 5.36 16.97 4.64
CA ASP A 211 4.62 17.77 3.67
C ASP A 211 3.12 17.43 3.69
N GLN A 212 2.35 18.29 3.07
CA GLN A 212 0.96 17.97 2.75
C GLN A 212 0.91 17.06 1.53
N ALA A 213 -0.05 16.13 1.52
CA ALA A 213 -0.31 15.29 0.36
C ALA A 213 -0.65 16.15 -0.86
N LYS A 214 -0.20 15.72 -2.02
CA LYS A 214 -0.56 16.32 -3.30
C LYS A 214 -1.82 15.63 -3.83
N GLU A 215 -2.77 16.42 -4.33
CA GLU A 215 -3.96 15.90 -4.99
C GLU A 215 -3.71 15.69 -6.48
N TYR A 216 -4.30 14.61 -7.00
CA TYR A 216 -4.25 14.23 -8.42
C TYR A 216 -5.67 13.97 -8.92
N ASN A 217 -5.87 14.02 -10.22
CA ASN A 217 -7.15 13.70 -10.85
C ASN A 217 -7.19 12.24 -11.32
N GLU A 218 -8.38 11.75 -11.69
CA GLU A 218 -8.58 10.37 -12.13
C GLU A 218 -7.83 10.04 -13.42
N GLU A 219 -7.61 11.03 -14.31
CA GLU A 219 -6.87 10.82 -15.55
C GLU A 219 -5.36 10.58 -15.27
N GLU A 220 -4.81 11.29 -14.28
CA GLU A 220 -3.41 11.11 -13.87
C GLU A 220 -3.16 9.77 -13.20
N ILE A 221 -4.12 9.25 -12.44
CA ILE A 221 -4.03 7.98 -11.72
C ILE A 221 -4.39 6.79 -12.61
N GLY A 222 -5.41 6.92 -13.46
CA GLY A 222 -5.92 5.83 -14.30
C GLY A 222 -6.54 4.67 -13.52
N PRO A 223 -7.43 4.91 -12.53
CA PRO A 223 -7.93 3.86 -11.66
C PRO A 223 -8.65 2.76 -12.42
N LYS A 224 -8.63 1.55 -11.87
CA LYS A 224 -9.24 0.37 -12.49
C LYS A 224 -10.70 0.20 -12.06
N ALA A 225 -11.40 -0.75 -12.70
CA ALA A 225 -12.85 -0.99 -12.53
C ALA A 225 -13.36 -0.97 -11.08
N PRO A 226 -12.69 -1.60 -10.08
CA PRO A 226 -13.19 -1.60 -8.70
C PRO A 226 -13.41 -0.20 -8.11
N TYR A 227 -12.61 0.79 -8.51
CA TYR A 227 -12.80 2.16 -8.06
C TYR A 227 -14.20 2.71 -8.43
N PHE A 228 -14.64 2.48 -9.65
CA PHE A 228 -15.91 3.01 -10.18
C PHE A 228 -17.16 2.30 -9.61
N GLU A 229 -16.96 1.15 -8.98
CA GLU A 229 -18.02 0.36 -8.35
C GLU A 229 -18.27 0.76 -6.88
N HIS A 230 -17.44 1.66 -6.32
CA HIS A 230 -17.48 2.05 -4.92
C HIS A 230 -17.68 3.56 -4.75
N ASP A 231 -18.19 3.95 -3.58
CA ASP A 231 -18.43 5.36 -3.27
C ASP A 231 -17.17 6.03 -2.71
N PHE A 232 -16.50 6.81 -3.56
CA PHE A 232 -15.44 7.74 -3.20
C PHE A 232 -15.84 9.21 -3.38
N LYS A 233 -17.12 9.50 -3.52
CA LYS A 233 -17.60 10.86 -3.77
C LYS A 233 -17.06 11.86 -2.75
N GLY A 234 -16.39 12.89 -3.25
CA GLY A 234 -15.80 13.96 -2.46
C GLY A 234 -14.36 13.71 -2.00
N ALA A 235 -13.91 12.47 -1.92
CA ALA A 235 -12.50 12.16 -1.68
C ALA A 235 -11.64 12.55 -2.88
N LYS A 236 -10.38 12.81 -2.64
CA LYS A 236 -9.38 13.11 -3.66
C LYS A 236 -8.34 12.01 -3.70
N TRP A 237 -7.89 11.70 -4.90
CA TRP A 237 -6.66 10.94 -5.08
C TRP A 237 -5.51 11.74 -4.52
N ILE A 238 -4.71 11.12 -3.69
CA ILE A 238 -3.55 11.75 -3.08
C ILE A 238 -2.31 10.87 -3.24
N TRP A 239 -1.17 11.52 -3.30
CA TRP A 239 0.15 10.89 -3.23
C TRP A 239 1.13 11.89 -2.63
N SER A 240 2.44 11.58 -2.65
CA SER A 240 3.48 12.55 -2.35
C SER A 240 3.79 13.42 -3.56
N HIS A 241 5.04 13.79 -3.79
CA HIS A 241 5.39 14.75 -4.87
C HIS A 241 5.31 14.15 -6.27
N SER A 242 5.59 12.86 -6.43
CA SER A 242 5.67 12.21 -7.73
C SER A 242 4.90 10.88 -7.73
N LEU A 243 3.88 10.77 -8.58
CA LEU A 243 3.18 9.50 -8.80
C LEU A 243 4.11 8.41 -9.32
N LYS A 244 5.15 8.79 -10.07
CA LYS A 244 6.00 7.87 -10.81
C LYS A 244 7.24 7.41 -10.07
N LEU A 245 7.70 8.19 -9.10
CA LEU A 245 9.01 7.96 -8.48
C LEU A 245 8.92 7.73 -6.97
N ASP A 246 7.80 8.07 -6.36
CA ASP A 246 7.60 7.88 -4.92
C ASP A 246 6.85 6.56 -4.70
N ASN A 247 7.60 5.49 -4.40
CA ASN A 247 7.10 4.11 -4.43
C ASN A 247 6.59 3.60 -3.08
N THR A 248 6.92 4.28 -1.99
CA THR A 248 6.35 4.01 -0.66
C THR A 248 6.07 5.32 0.03
N VAL A 249 4.80 5.58 0.28
CA VAL A 249 4.34 6.81 0.90
C VAL A 249 3.55 6.50 2.17
N ILE A 250 3.86 7.22 3.25
CA ILE A 250 3.06 7.17 4.46
C ILE A 250 2.22 8.44 4.52
N PHE A 251 0.93 8.24 4.78
CA PHE A 251 -0.06 9.29 4.98
C PHE A 251 -0.52 9.30 6.44
N ARG A 252 -0.77 10.49 6.97
CA ARG A 252 -1.34 10.67 8.31
C ARG A 252 -2.39 11.78 8.32
N TYR A 253 -3.45 11.58 9.09
CA TYR A 253 -4.47 12.59 9.30
C TYR A 253 -5.17 12.38 10.64
N THR A 254 -5.23 13.41 11.47
CA THR A 254 -5.93 13.38 12.76
C THR A 254 -7.16 14.27 12.73
N ILE A 255 -8.26 13.78 13.30
CA ILE A 255 -9.56 14.42 13.35
C ILE A 255 -10.03 14.46 14.80
N ASP A 256 -10.31 15.65 15.29
CA ASP A 256 -10.77 15.86 16.70
C ASP A 256 -12.19 15.34 16.97
N GLY A 257 -12.90 14.95 15.94
CA GLY A 257 -14.28 14.49 16.01
C GLY A 257 -15.30 15.59 15.69
N PRO A 258 -16.56 15.20 15.55
CA PRO A 258 -17.63 16.18 15.42
C PRO A 258 -17.64 17.01 16.71
N LYS A 259 -17.59 18.33 16.56
CA LYS A 259 -17.84 19.23 17.68
C LYS A 259 -19.16 18.79 18.29
N ALA A 260 -19.14 18.45 19.58
CA ALA A 260 -20.37 18.18 20.30
C ALA A 260 -21.23 19.44 20.17
N ASP A 261 -22.21 19.39 19.27
CA ASP A 261 -23.30 20.36 19.31
C ASP A 261 -23.93 20.17 20.68
N PHE A 262 -23.73 21.15 21.53
CA PHE A 262 -24.43 21.18 22.82
C PHE A 262 -25.92 21.14 22.45
N TYR A 263 -26.50 19.95 22.49
CA TYR A 263 -27.93 19.81 22.62
C TYR A 263 -28.30 20.47 23.94
N THR A 264 -28.51 21.77 23.90
CA THR A 264 -29.30 22.45 24.94
C THR A 264 -30.71 21.92 24.74
N GLY A 265 -30.99 20.76 25.35
CA GLY A 265 -32.34 20.25 25.48
C GLY A 265 -33.17 21.32 26.17
N ARG A 266 -34.08 21.89 25.41
CA ARG A 266 -35.30 22.52 25.95
C ARG A 266 -36.45 21.57 25.75
#